data_0dd846a45253aa65e95d735f94255680
#
_entry.id   0dd846a45253aa65e95d735f94255680
#
_cell.length_a   1.000
_cell.length_b   1.000
_cell.length_c   1.000
_cell.angle_alpha   90.00
_cell.angle_beta   90.00
_cell.angle_gamma   90.00
#
_symmetry.space_group_name_H-M   'P 1'
#
loop_
_entity.id
_entity.type
_entity.pdbx_description
1 polymer ?
#
loop_
_entity_poly.entity_id
_entity_poly.type
_entity_poly.pdbx_seq_one_letter_code
_entity_poly.pdbx_strand_id
1 'polypeptide(L)'
;MGAITFSHIGFHVRDIEKMERFYTGLLGLTVTDRGPLDTPLGRLPFVFTSSTPQEHHQVVLAGGRPDHVPFNVINQLSFRMEDFATLRALQRRLPEF
;
A
#
# COMPACT_ATOMS: atom_id res chain seq x y z
N MET A 1 -23.78 -20.90 3.47
CA MET A 1 -22.92 -19.90 2.82
C MET A 1 -21.55 -19.90 3.50
N GLY A 2 -20.48 -19.81 2.75
CA GLY A 2 -19.13 -19.77 3.32
C GLY A 2 -18.79 -18.43 3.96
N ALA A 3 -17.68 -18.41 4.69
CA ALA A 3 -17.17 -17.19 5.31
C ALA A 3 -16.73 -16.18 4.25
N ILE A 4 -16.88 -14.90 4.60
CA ILE A 4 -16.36 -13.79 3.80
C ILE A 4 -15.15 -13.24 4.53
N THR A 5 -14.02 -13.12 3.85
CA THR A 5 -12.79 -12.59 4.41
C THR A 5 -12.28 -11.41 3.59
N PHE A 6 -11.58 -10.51 4.25
CA PHE A 6 -10.94 -9.41 3.55
C PHE A 6 -9.81 -9.94 2.68
N SER A 7 -9.69 -9.42 1.47
CA SER A 7 -8.64 -9.81 0.51
C SER A 7 -7.58 -8.71 0.37
N HIS A 8 -7.96 -7.61 -0.25
CA HIS A 8 -7.00 -6.55 -0.55
C HIS A 8 -7.70 -5.20 -0.68
N ILE A 9 -6.89 -4.14 -0.63
CA ILE A 9 -7.31 -2.77 -0.88
C ILE A 9 -6.39 -2.13 -1.90
N GLY A 10 -6.96 -1.32 -2.79
CA GLY A 10 -6.18 -0.53 -3.74
C GLY A 10 -6.58 0.93 -3.66
N PHE A 11 -5.61 1.83 -3.82
CA PHE A 11 -5.89 3.26 -3.82
C PHE A 11 -4.87 4.01 -4.67
N HIS A 12 -5.31 5.18 -5.17
CA HIS A 12 -4.46 6.04 -5.98
C HIS A 12 -3.54 6.88 -5.12
N VAL A 13 -2.29 7.01 -5.55
CA VAL A 13 -1.26 7.81 -4.89
C VAL A 13 -0.65 8.80 -5.90
N ARG A 14 -0.08 9.88 -5.38
CA ARG A 14 0.58 10.89 -6.21
C ARG A 14 1.99 10.46 -6.63
N ASP A 15 2.76 10.00 -5.66
CA ASP A 15 4.14 9.57 -5.84
C ASP A 15 4.26 8.09 -5.50
N ILE A 16 4.12 7.26 -6.53
CA ILE A 16 4.08 5.80 -6.34
C ILE A 16 5.42 5.25 -5.85
N GLU A 17 6.54 5.84 -6.27
CA GLU A 17 7.86 5.38 -5.84
C GLU A 17 8.08 5.65 -4.35
N LYS A 18 7.67 6.82 -3.89
CA LYS A 18 7.73 7.18 -2.47
C LYS A 18 6.85 6.26 -1.64
N MET A 19 5.63 5.99 -2.09
CA MET A 19 4.70 5.14 -1.37
C MET A 19 5.15 3.67 -1.38
N GLU A 20 5.70 3.20 -2.49
CA GLU A 20 6.31 1.87 -2.52
C GLU A 20 7.41 1.75 -1.47
N ARG A 21 8.30 2.74 -1.41
CA ARG A 21 9.38 2.74 -0.42
C ARG A 21 8.86 2.73 1.01
N PHE A 22 7.78 3.46 1.28
CA PHE A 22 7.14 3.46 2.60
C PHE A 22 6.60 2.07 2.95
N TYR A 23 5.79 1.48 2.08
CA TYR A 23 5.17 0.18 2.35
C TYR A 23 6.16 -0.97 2.38
N THR A 24 7.18 -0.96 1.54
CA THR A 24 8.17 -2.03 1.51
C THR A 24 9.32 -1.79 2.49
N GLY A 25 9.87 -0.58 2.51
CA GLY A 25 11.04 -0.26 3.33
C GLY A 25 10.72 -0.12 4.80
N LEU A 26 9.63 0.59 5.15
CA LEU A 26 9.24 0.79 6.54
C LEU A 26 8.37 -0.35 7.05
N LEU A 27 7.27 -0.68 6.35
CA LEU A 27 6.32 -1.68 6.82
C LEU A 27 6.70 -3.12 6.46
N GLY A 28 7.69 -3.30 5.59
CA GLY A 28 8.21 -4.63 5.28
C GLY A 28 7.36 -5.46 4.34
N LEU A 29 6.42 -4.85 3.61
CA LEU A 29 5.68 -5.57 2.59
C LEU A 29 6.58 -5.91 1.41
N THR A 30 6.28 -6.99 0.73
CA THR A 30 7.03 -7.42 -0.46
C THR A 30 6.27 -7.04 -1.71
N VAL A 31 6.97 -6.47 -2.69
CA VAL A 31 6.40 -6.27 -4.03
C VAL A 31 6.23 -7.64 -4.68
N THR A 32 4.99 -7.97 -5.02
CA THR A 32 4.66 -9.25 -5.66
C THR A 32 4.51 -9.10 -7.16
N ASP A 33 4.14 -7.91 -7.61
CA ASP A 33 3.97 -7.63 -9.03
C ASP A 33 3.98 -6.12 -9.24
N ARG A 34 4.26 -5.69 -10.45
CA ARG A 34 4.16 -4.29 -10.85
C ARG A 34 3.96 -4.21 -12.35
N GLY A 35 3.44 -3.09 -12.78
CA GLY A 35 3.27 -2.84 -14.21
C GLY A 35 2.17 -1.84 -14.45
N PRO A 36 2.13 -1.27 -15.66
CA PRO A 36 1.05 -0.38 -16.05
C PRO A 36 -0.21 -1.18 -16.34
N LEU A 37 -1.35 -0.63 -15.92
CA LEU A 37 -2.67 -1.17 -16.23
C LEU A 37 -3.54 -0.07 -16.82
N ASP A 38 -4.44 -0.46 -17.70
CA ASP A 38 -5.43 0.45 -18.26
C ASP A 38 -6.57 0.66 -17.27
N THR A 39 -6.90 1.91 -17.01
CA THR A 39 -7.96 2.30 -16.08
C THR A 39 -8.85 3.35 -16.71
N PRO A 40 -10.01 3.65 -16.13
CA PRO A 40 -10.84 4.79 -16.60
C PRO A 40 -10.11 6.13 -16.55
N LEU A 41 -9.06 6.26 -15.73
CA LEU A 41 -8.22 7.46 -15.64
C LEU A 41 -7.04 7.44 -16.62
N GLY A 42 -6.91 6.38 -17.44
CA GLY A 42 -5.79 6.18 -18.35
C GLY A 42 -4.91 5.01 -17.94
N ARG A 43 -3.77 4.88 -18.62
CA ARG A 43 -2.80 3.84 -18.31
C ARG A 43 -1.89 4.31 -17.17
N LEU A 44 -1.98 3.64 -16.04
CA LEU A 44 -1.33 4.06 -14.81
C LEU A 44 -0.36 3.00 -14.30
N PRO A 45 0.73 3.41 -13.60
CA PRO A 45 1.60 2.46 -12.93
C PRO A 45 0.90 1.85 -11.72
N PHE A 46 1.15 0.56 -11.49
CA PHE A 46 0.64 -0.18 -10.34
C PHE A 46 1.77 -0.91 -9.64
N VAL A 47 1.68 -0.99 -8.32
CA VAL A 47 2.56 -1.79 -7.49
C VAL A 47 1.70 -2.64 -6.57
N PHE A 48 1.89 -3.95 -6.63
CA PHE A 48 1.16 -4.93 -5.82
C PHE A 48 2.06 -5.38 -4.70
N THR A 49 1.58 -5.32 -3.46
CA THR A 49 2.38 -5.69 -2.30
C THR A 49 1.64 -6.65 -1.38
N SER A 50 2.39 -7.48 -0.66
CA SER A 50 1.83 -8.42 0.30
C SER A 50 2.78 -8.63 1.48
N SER A 51 2.21 -8.92 2.65
CA SER A 51 2.97 -9.29 3.85
C SER A 51 3.09 -10.81 4.00
N THR A 52 2.46 -11.59 3.13
CA THR A 52 2.46 -13.06 3.22
C THR A 52 2.55 -13.68 1.84
N PRO A 53 3.30 -14.78 1.70
CA PRO A 53 3.39 -15.49 0.42
C PRO A 53 2.10 -16.20 0.00
N GLN A 54 1.12 -16.34 0.89
CA GLN A 54 -0.17 -16.94 0.59
C GLN A 54 -1.11 -16.01 -0.16
N GLU A 55 -0.83 -14.70 -0.15
CA GLU A 55 -1.63 -13.71 -0.86
C GLU A 55 -0.79 -13.03 -1.94
N HIS A 56 -1.30 -12.98 -3.17
CA HIS A 56 -0.60 -12.28 -4.25
C HIS A 56 -0.49 -10.80 -3.94
N HIS A 57 -1.55 -10.19 -3.43
CA HIS A 57 -1.53 -8.79 -3.06
C HIS A 57 -2.53 -8.50 -1.94
N GLN A 58 -2.15 -7.56 -1.09
CA GLN A 58 -2.97 -7.08 0.02
C GLN A 58 -3.13 -5.56 -0.05
N VAL A 59 -2.05 -4.84 -0.37
CA VAL A 59 -2.07 -3.39 -0.58
C VAL A 59 -1.61 -3.12 -2.00
N VAL A 60 -2.48 -2.49 -2.79
CA VAL A 60 -2.20 -2.16 -4.19
C VAL A 60 -2.09 -0.65 -4.30
N LEU A 61 -0.97 -0.20 -4.82
CA LEU A 61 -0.72 1.22 -5.08
C LEU A 61 -0.95 1.48 -6.56
N ALA A 62 -1.83 2.42 -6.88
CA ALA A 62 -2.05 2.91 -8.23
C ALA A 62 -1.58 4.35 -8.31
N GLY A 63 -0.77 4.68 -9.31
CA GLY A 63 -0.40 6.07 -9.57
C GLY A 63 -1.58 6.90 -10.07
N GLY A 64 -1.31 8.17 -10.35
CA GLY A 64 -2.29 9.01 -11.02
C GLY A 64 -3.40 9.57 -10.14
N ARG A 65 -3.17 9.74 -8.85
CA ARG A 65 -4.13 10.47 -8.01
C ARG A 65 -4.35 11.86 -8.61
N PRO A 66 -5.61 12.25 -8.90
CA PRO A 66 -5.88 13.55 -9.50
C PRO A 66 -5.49 14.70 -8.58
N ASP A 67 -4.88 15.76 -9.16
CA ASP A 67 -4.42 16.93 -8.41
C ASP A 67 -5.55 17.70 -7.73
N HIS A 68 -6.75 17.64 -8.28
CA HIS A 68 -7.91 18.32 -7.70
C HIS A 68 -8.49 17.62 -6.48
N VAL A 69 -7.95 16.47 -6.11
CA VAL A 69 -8.35 15.76 -4.89
C VAL A 69 -7.35 16.13 -3.79
N PRO A 70 -7.67 17.10 -2.92
CA PRO A 70 -6.71 17.66 -1.97
C PRO A 70 -6.46 16.77 -0.76
N PHE A 71 -7.28 15.76 -0.53
CA PHE A 71 -7.17 14.89 0.63
C PHE A 71 -7.45 13.44 0.24
N ASN A 72 -7.02 12.54 1.09
CA ASN A 72 -7.28 11.13 0.92
C ASN A 72 -8.67 10.79 1.44
N VAL A 73 -9.49 10.14 0.61
CA VAL A 73 -10.85 9.73 1.02
C VAL A 73 -10.83 8.47 1.90
N ILE A 74 -9.70 7.78 1.96
CA ILE A 74 -9.52 6.66 2.87
C ILE A 74 -9.14 7.24 4.23
N ASN A 75 -10.00 7.07 5.22
CA ASN A 75 -9.78 7.59 6.56
C ASN A 75 -8.66 6.84 7.29
N GLN A 76 -8.68 5.51 7.20
CA GLN A 76 -7.71 4.68 7.91
C GLN A 76 -7.31 3.47 7.09
N LEU A 77 -6.02 3.14 7.16
CA LEU A 77 -5.49 1.84 6.78
C LEU A 77 -4.58 1.43 7.93
N SER A 78 -4.98 0.39 8.66
CA SER A 78 -4.34 0.01 9.91
C SER A 78 -3.65 -1.33 9.79
N PHE A 79 -2.47 -1.41 10.38
CA PHE A 79 -1.70 -2.64 10.48
C PHE A 79 -1.49 -2.98 11.94
N ARG A 80 -1.54 -4.26 12.26
CA ARG A 80 -1.28 -4.75 13.60
C ARG A 80 0.21 -5.05 13.76
N MET A 81 0.80 -4.52 14.81
CA MET A 81 2.17 -4.86 15.20
C MET A 81 2.13 -5.97 16.24
N GLU A 82 3.14 -6.84 16.22
CA GLU A 82 3.22 -7.95 17.15
C GLU A 82 3.45 -7.48 18.59
N ASP A 83 4.26 -6.42 18.75
CA ASP A 83 4.63 -5.89 20.06
C ASP A 83 4.99 -4.41 20.00
N PHE A 84 5.17 -3.79 21.18
CA PHE A 84 5.56 -2.38 21.28
C PHE A 84 6.98 -2.12 20.80
N ALA A 85 7.88 -3.07 20.91
CA ALA A 85 9.26 -2.92 20.44
C ALA A 85 9.30 -2.69 18.94
N THR A 86 8.49 -3.45 18.19
CA THR A 86 8.33 -3.27 16.74
C THR A 86 7.78 -1.88 16.42
N LEU A 87 6.75 -1.45 17.14
CA LEU A 87 6.16 -0.13 16.94
C LEU A 87 7.17 0.99 17.18
N ARG A 88 7.95 0.90 18.26
CA ARG A 88 9.00 1.88 18.56
C ARG A 88 10.10 1.90 17.50
N ALA A 89 10.49 0.73 17.01
CA ALA A 89 11.50 0.63 15.95
C ALA A 89 11.01 1.33 14.66
N LEU A 90 9.76 1.13 14.29
CA LEU A 90 9.16 1.81 13.15
C LEU A 90 9.11 3.32 13.35
N GLN A 91 8.72 3.76 14.55
CA GLN A 91 8.66 5.19 14.88
C GLN A 91 10.02 5.87 14.70
N ARG A 92 11.10 5.22 15.15
CA ARG A 92 12.45 5.76 14.99
C ARG A 92 12.89 5.85 13.54
N ARG A 93 12.43 4.93 12.70
CA ARG A 93 12.78 4.90 11.28
C ARG A 93 11.90 5.81 10.42
N LEU A 94 10.77 6.25 10.95
CA LEU A 94 9.80 7.04 10.19
C LEU A 94 10.41 8.27 9.51
N PRO A 95 11.35 9.04 10.13
CA PRO A 95 11.96 10.18 9.45
C PRO A 95 12.75 9.85 8.19
N GLU A 96 13.11 8.59 7.96
CA GLU A 96 13.80 8.15 6.74
C GLU A 96 12.86 8.14 5.53
N PHE A 97 11.57 8.18 5.78
CA PHE A 97 10.51 8.07 4.79
C PHE A 97 9.59 9.32 4.81
#